data_14f5ba2451f33f5713bc26e598bf68e1
#
_entry.id   14f5ba2451f33f5713bc26e598bf68e1
#
_cell.length_a   1.000
_cell.length_b   1.000
_cell.length_c   1.000
_cell.angle_alpha   90.00
_cell.angle_beta   90.00
_cell.angle_gamma   90.00
#
_symmetry.space_group_name_H-M   'P 1'
#
loop_
_entity.id
_entity.type
_entity.pdbx_description
1 polymer ?
#
loop_
_entity_poly.entity_id
_entity_poly.type
_entity_poly.pdbx_seq_one_letter_code
_entity_poly.pdbx_strand_id
1 'polypeptide(L)'
;TSSFLVPRDTKGLTVARCNETLGCRFMNNGELVFEDMFVPDDHLLVEGTALAKAGVYFQPGKIIQAAKNLGVGVRCLEVTSDYVQNYMQGGRILIKHQAVALRLAEMATRIEAVRALLERASEAVDEGAADADALCNMVKYYASEEIMKVATHAAELHGGNGMMLDFGVEKLFRDAAIFPHMDGTVDISKFKIVKALYPATAGKYAGRED
;
A
#
# COMPACT_ATOMS: atom_id res chain seq x y z
N THR A 1 -23.98 -11.02 -3.55
CA THR A 1 -23.70 -9.64 -3.07
C THR A 1 -24.08 -8.64 -4.15
N SER A 2 -24.72 -7.51 -3.76
CA SER A 2 -25.05 -6.40 -4.64
C SER A 2 -24.33 -5.14 -4.18
N SER A 3 -24.14 -4.18 -5.08
CA SER A 3 -23.54 -2.87 -4.78
C SER A 3 -24.56 -1.77 -4.99
N PHE A 4 -24.62 -0.84 -4.05
CA PHE A 4 -25.52 0.31 -4.08
C PHE A 4 -24.72 1.61 -3.97
N LEU A 5 -25.17 2.65 -4.64
CA LEU A 5 -24.71 4.00 -4.44
C LEU A 5 -25.54 4.65 -3.32
N VAL A 6 -24.90 5.03 -2.24
CA VAL A 6 -25.58 5.62 -1.07
C VAL A 6 -25.11 7.07 -0.89
N PRO A 7 -25.97 8.07 -1.08
CA PRO A 7 -25.67 9.45 -0.74
C PRO A 7 -25.37 9.63 0.75
N ARG A 8 -24.47 10.56 1.08
CA ARG A 8 -24.02 10.78 2.46
C ARG A 8 -25.14 11.17 3.44
N ASP A 9 -26.15 11.84 2.94
CA ASP A 9 -27.30 12.35 3.71
C ASP A 9 -28.50 11.39 3.74
N THR A 10 -28.29 10.13 3.27
CA THR A 10 -29.33 9.10 3.34
C THR A 10 -29.73 8.86 4.78
N LYS A 11 -31.04 8.88 5.04
CA LYS A 11 -31.59 8.59 6.37
C LYS A 11 -31.19 7.19 6.82
N GLY A 12 -30.69 7.07 8.05
CA GLY A 12 -30.18 5.82 8.60
C GLY A 12 -28.70 5.57 8.36
N LEU A 13 -27.99 6.46 7.66
CA LEU A 13 -26.52 6.44 7.56
C LEU A 13 -25.92 7.43 8.54
N THR A 14 -25.06 6.95 9.43
CA THR A 14 -24.34 7.79 10.40
C THR A 14 -22.85 7.49 10.36
N VAL A 15 -22.02 8.54 10.39
CA VAL A 15 -20.59 8.43 10.66
C VAL A 15 -20.42 8.51 12.18
N ALA A 16 -20.25 7.35 12.84
CA ALA A 16 -20.17 7.27 14.29
C ALA A 16 -18.90 7.91 14.85
N ARG A 17 -17.78 7.69 14.19
CA ARG A 17 -16.47 8.29 14.52
C ARG A 17 -15.49 8.20 13.36
N CYS A 18 -14.42 8.99 13.43
CA CYS A 18 -13.22 8.81 12.63
C CYS A 18 -12.12 8.24 13.53
N ASN A 19 -11.52 7.11 13.14
CA ASN A 19 -10.45 6.47 13.88
C ASN A 19 -9.12 7.17 13.59
N GLU A 20 -8.33 7.37 14.64
CA GLU A 20 -6.94 7.79 14.50
C GLU A 20 -6.08 6.59 14.08
N THR A 21 -5.22 6.80 13.09
CA THR A 21 -4.35 5.76 12.53
C THR A 21 -2.88 6.01 12.87
N LEU A 22 -2.08 4.95 12.85
CA LEU A 22 -0.63 5.02 13.08
C LEU A 22 0.04 5.96 12.08
N GLY A 23 -0.25 5.80 10.79
CA GLY A 23 0.23 6.61 9.67
C GLY A 23 -0.90 6.97 8.72
N CYS A 24 -0.60 7.65 7.62
CA CYS A 24 -1.59 8.15 6.65
C CYS A 24 -2.72 8.96 7.32
N ARG A 25 -2.41 9.77 8.31
CA ARG A 25 -3.37 10.45 9.19
C ARG A 25 -4.25 11.49 8.51
N PHE A 26 -3.92 11.90 7.30
CA PHE A 26 -4.77 12.75 6.46
C PHE A 26 -5.91 11.98 5.77
N MET A 27 -5.92 10.65 5.84
CA MET A 27 -7.04 9.81 5.40
C MET A 27 -8.02 9.60 6.53
N ASN A 28 -9.28 10.00 6.31
CA ASN A 28 -10.34 9.71 7.27
C ASN A 28 -10.68 8.21 7.24
N ASN A 29 -10.58 7.56 8.39
CA ASN A 29 -10.95 6.16 8.59
C ASN A 29 -12.22 6.09 9.43
N GLY A 30 -13.37 6.34 8.78
CA GLY A 30 -14.66 6.48 9.43
C GLY A 30 -15.32 5.14 9.73
N GLU A 31 -15.97 5.06 10.89
CA GLU A 31 -16.90 4.00 11.24
C GLU A 31 -18.31 4.41 10.79
N LEU A 32 -18.89 3.61 9.88
CA LEU A 32 -20.23 3.84 9.34
C LEU A 32 -21.23 2.92 10.04
N VAL A 33 -22.35 3.49 10.50
CA VAL A 33 -23.47 2.77 11.08
C VAL A 33 -24.67 2.92 10.15
N PHE A 34 -25.32 1.80 9.87
CA PHE A 34 -26.52 1.70 9.04
C PHE A 34 -27.68 1.20 9.88
N GLU A 35 -28.70 2.01 10.08
CA GLU A 35 -29.88 1.69 10.90
C GLU A 35 -31.15 1.94 10.10
N ASP A 36 -31.90 0.89 9.81
CA ASP A 36 -33.16 0.93 9.07
C ASP A 36 -33.08 1.78 7.79
N MET A 37 -31.91 1.72 7.12
CA MET A 37 -31.63 2.52 5.93
C MET A 37 -32.32 1.94 4.72
N PHE A 38 -33.19 2.71 4.08
CA PHE A 38 -33.78 2.38 2.79
C PHE A 38 -32.94 2.97 1.65
N VAL A 39 -32.59 2.15 0.67
CA VAL A 39 -31.90 2.55 -0.57
C VAL A 39 -32.81 2.22 -1.74
N PRO A 40 -33.19 3.20 -2.57
CA PRO A 40 -34.03 2.96 -3.75
C PRO A 40 -33.38 2.04 -4.78
N ASP A 41 -34.19 1.33 -5.57
CA ASP A 41 -33.70 0.38 -6.58
C ASP A 41 -32.89 1.05 -7.71
N ASP A 42 -33.18 2.31 -8.02
CA ASP A 42 -32.41 3.11 -9.00
C ASP A 42 -30.98 3.45 -8.54
N HIS A 43 -30.68 3.24 -7.27
CA HIS A 43 -29.31 3.33 -6.72
C HIS A 43 -28.54 2.01 -6.81
N LEU A 44 -29.14 0.93 -7.32
CA LEU A 44 -28.47 -0.35 -7.51
C LEU A 44 -27.45 -0.27 -8.66
N LEU A 45 -26.17 -0.44 -8.37
CA LEU A 45 -25.10 -0.41 -9.36
C LEU A 45 -24.84 -1.80 -9.96
N VAL A 46 -24.82 -2.83 -9.12
CA VAL A 46 -24.57 -4.21 -9.52
C VAL A 46 -25.41 -5.17 -8.70
N GLU A 47 -26.20 -6.02 -9.37
CA GLU A 47 -27.01 -7.03 -8.72
C GLU A 47 -26.30 -8.39 -8.66
N GLY A 48 -26.34 -9.02 -7.48
CA GLY A 48 -25.97 -10.43 -7.24
C GLY A 48 -24.50 -10.81 -7.43
N THR A 49 -23.77 -10.11 -8.30
CA THR A 49 -22.41 -10.45 -8.74
C THR A 49 -21.36 -9.38 -8.37
N ALA A 50 -21.69 -8.46 -7.48
CA ALA A 50 -20.81 -7.32 -7.15
C ALA A 50 -19.41 -7.77 -6.70
N LEU A 51 -19.31 -8.80 -5.87
CA LEU A 51 -18.03 -9.31 -5.38
C LEU A 51 -17.20 -9.99 -6.50
N ALA A 52 -17.84 -10.67 -7.43
CA ALA A 52 -17.16 -11.30 -8.57
C ALA A 52 -16.62 -10.23 -9.55
N LYS A 53 -17.39 -9.17 -9.78
CA LYS A 53 -16.99 -8.05 -10.64
C LYS A 53 -16.00 -7.09 -9.95
N ALA A 54 -15.93 -7.10 -8.63
CA ALA A 54 -15.06 -6.21 -7.85
C ALA A 54 -13.56 -6.36 -8.19
N GLY A 55 -13.13 -7.54 -8.68
CA GLY A 55 -11.74 -7.79 -9.10
C GLY A 55 -11.22 -6.73 -10.09
N VAL A 56 -12.00 -6.42 -11.12
CA VAL A 56 -11.64 -5.43 -12.15
C VAL A 56 -11.56 -4.02 -11.57
N TYR A 57 -12.48 -3.65 -10.67
CA TYR A 57 -12.47 -2.33 -10.03
C TYR A 57 -11.35 -2.15 -9.00
N PHE A 58 -10.84 -3.24 -8.42
CA PHE A 58 -9.77 -3.18 -7.42
C PHE A 58 -8.36 -3.17 -8.01
N GLN A 59 -8.19 -3.50 -9.30
CA GLN A 59 -6.87 -3.44 -9.95
C GLN A 59 -6.26 -2.03 -9.90
N PRO A 60 -6.96 -0.94 -10.32
CA PRO A 60 -6.44 0.41 -10.21
C PRO A 60 -6.11 0.81 -8.76
N GLY A 61 -6.92 0.36 -7.79
CA GLY A 61 -6.67 0.60 -6.36
C GLY A 61 -5.32 0.06 -5.90
N LYS A 62 -4.95 -1.17 -6.33
CA LYS A 62 -3.66 -1.77 -6.02
C LYS A 62 -2.48 -1.03 -6.65
N ILE A 63 -2.63 -0.58 -7.90
CA ILE A 63 -1.65 0.26 -8.61
C ILE A 63 -1.44 1.58 -7.86
N ILE A 64 -2.52 2.28 -7.51
CA ILE A 64 -2.48 3.53 -6.76
C ILE A 64 -1.81 3.33 -5.39
N GLN A 65 -2.12 2.23 -4.70
CA GLN A 65 -1.47 1.92 -3.42
C GLN A 65 0.02 1.67 -3.58
N ALA A 66 0.44 0.90 -4.59
CA ALA A 66 1.85 0.66 -4.87
C ALA A 66 2.60 1.96 -5.25
N ALA A 67 1.97 2.85 -5.99
CA ALA A 67 2.50 4.18 -6.32
C ALA A 67 2.69 5.05 -5.07
N LYS A 68 1.72 5.03 -4.13
CA LYS A 68 1.87 5.73 -2.82
C LYS A 68 3.07 5.17 -2.03
N ASN A 69 3.21 3.83 -1.96
CA ASN A 69 4.36 3.18 -1.36
C ASN A 69 5.68 3.66 -1.97
N LEU A 70 5.76 3.63 -3.30
CA LEU A 70 6.93 4.09 -4.04
C LEU A 70 7.27 5.54 -3.69
N GLY A 71 6.27 6.42 -3.64
CA GLY A 71 6.45 7.83 -3.25
C GLY A 71 7.05 7.99 -1.84
N VAL A 72 6.58 7.20 -0.87
CA VAL A 72 7.17 7.18 0.48
C VAL A 72 8.62 6.68 0.43
N GLY A 73 8.91 5.63 -0.33
CA GLY A 73 10.27 5.11 -0.48
C GLY A 73 11.22 6.11 -1.11
N VAL A 74 10.81 6.77 -2.18
CA VAL A 74 11.59 7.84 -2.82
C VAL A 74 11.89 8.96 -1.81
N ARG A 75 10.88 9.42 -1.08
CA ARG A 75 11.07 10.46 -0.07
C ARG A 75 12.00 10.01 1.06
N CYS A 76 11.92 8.75 1.51
CA CYS A 76 12.86 8.20 2.48
C CYS A 76 14.31 8.29 1.98
N LEU A 77 14.56 7.90 0.73
CA LEU A 77 15.89 7.96 0.14
C LEU A 77 16.40 9.40 0.01
N GLU A 78 15.56 10.34 -0.44
CA GLU A 78 15.91 11.76 -0.58
C GLU A 78 16.36 12.38 0.75
N VAL A 79 15.51 12.29 1.79
CA VAL A 79 15.81 12.90 3.08
C VAL A 79 17.01 12.23 3.77
N THR A 80 17.15 10.90 3.58
CA THR A 80 18.30 10.18 4.14
C THR A 80 19.59 10.52 3.39
N SER A 81 19.54 10.65 2.07
CA SER A 81 20.71 11.05 1.26
C SER A 81 21.20 12.43 1.63
N ASP A 82 20.28 13.38 1.83
CA ASP A 82 20.65 14.72 2.30
C ASP A 82 21.27 14.67 3.72
N TYR A 83 20.64 13.97 4.64
CA TYR A 83 21.11 13.84 6.01
C TYR A 83 22.52 13.25 6.09
N VAL A 84 22.79 12.12 5.43
CA VAL A 84 24.08 11.43 5.55
C VAL A 84 25.22 12.15 4.83
N GLN A 85 24.94 13.05 3.91
CA GLN A 85 25.93 13.91 3.24
C GLN A 85 26.32 15.14 4.08
N ASN A 86 25.49 15.53 5.05
CA ASN A 86 25.67 16.74 5.84
C ASN A 86 25.95 16.46 7.32
N TYR A 87 25.61 15.28 7.84
CA TYR A 87 25.77 14.96 9.25
C TYR A 87 27.10 14.27 9.53
N MET A 88 27.80 14.75 10.56
CA MET A 88 29.10 14.20 11.00
C MET A 88 28.92 13.31 12.23
N GLN A 89 29.48 12.10 12.18
CA GLN A 89 29.54 11.17 13.29
C GLN A 89 30.80 10.29 13.17
N GLY A 90 31.43 9.98 14.29
CA GLY A 90 32.66 9.18 14.28
C GLY A 90 33.82 9.85 13.53
N GLY A 91 33.94 11.18 13.61
CA GLY A 91 35.01 11.97 13.04
C GLY A 91 34.93 12.21 11.52
N ARG A 92 33.84 11.82 10.85
CA ARG A 92 33.63 12.03 9.41
C ARG A 92 32.15 12.11 9.04
N ILE A 93 31.86 12.61 7.83
CA ILE A 93 30.50 12.65 7.26
C ILE A 93 29.96 11.23 7.12
N LEU A 94 28.67 11.03 7.48
CA LEU A 94 28.06 9.68 7.56
C LEU A 94 28.21 8.87 6.27
N ILE A 95 28.04 9.46 5.10
CA ILE A 95 28.15 8.75 3.80
C ILE A 95 29.53 8.10 3.60
N LYS A 96 30.58 8.56 4.28
CA LYS A 96 31.92 7.99 4.20
C LYS A 96 32.10 6.71 5.05
N HIS A 97 31.12 6.34 5.82
CA HIS A 97 31.08 5.04 6.48
C HIS A 97 30.53 3.99 5.53
N GLN A 98 31.30 2.92 5.31
CA GLN A 98 30.92 1.87 4.35
C GLN A 98 29.55 1.27 4.63
N ALA A 99 29.20 1.03 5.89
CA ALA A 99 27.90 0.50 6.29
C ALA A 99 26.73 1.43 5.88
N VAL A 100 26.92 2.75 5.94
CA VAL A 100 25.93 3.74 5.49
C VAL A 100 25.77 3.69 3.98
N ALA A 101 26.89 3.70 3.25
CA ALA A 101 26.88 3.65 1.78
C ALA A 101 26.19 2.38 1.24
N LEU A 102 26.46 1.21 1.85
CA LEU A 102 25.81 -0.05 1.47
C LEU A 102 24.29 0.00 1.69
N ARG A 103 23.83 0.55 2.81
CA ARG A 103 22.38 0.70 3.07
C ARG A 103 21.68 1.63 2.08
N LEU A 104 22.32 2.75 1.69
CA LEU A 104 21.78 3.62 0.65
C LEU A 104 21.64 2.89 -0.69
N ALA A 105 22.62 2.09 -1.08
CA ALA A 105 22.56 1.28 -2.29
C ALA A 105 21.40 0.27 -2.24
N GLU A 106 21.19 -0.39 -1.10
CA GLU A 106 20.04 -1.28 -0.89
C GLU A 106 18.71 -0.54 -0.99
N MET A 107 18.59 0.63 -0.35
CA MET A 107 17.37 1.45 -0.43
C MET A 107 17.05 1.83 -1.88
N ALA A 108 18.04 2.33 -2.63
CA ALA A 108 17.88 2.70 -4.03
C ALA A 108 17.45 1.51 -4.88
N THR A 109 18.10 0.35 -4.72
CA THR A 109 17.78 -0.87 -5.47
C THR A 109 16.35 -1.36 -5.22
N ARG A 110 15.88 -1.33 -3.95
CA ARG A 110 14.50 -1.71 -3.59
C ARG A 110 13.47 -0.78 -4.23
N ILE A 111 13.74 0.52 -4.25
CA ILE A 111 12.87 1.52 -4.87
C ILE A 111 12.75 1.27 -6.37
N GLU A 112 13.87 1.05 -7.07
CA GLU A 112 13.85 0.79 -8.51
C GLU A 112 13.20 -0.54 -8.86
N ALA A 113 13.37 -1.58 -8.06
CA ALA A 113 12.67 -2.85 -8.25
C ALA A 113 11.14 -2.69 -8.10
N VAL A 114 10.69 -1.89 -7.12
CA VAL A 114 9.26 -1.56 -6.94
C VAL A 114 8.76 -0.75 -8.14
N ARG A 115 9.53 0.24 -8.61
CA ARG A 115 9.20 1.07 -9.77
C ARG A 115 8.99 0.22 -11.02
N ALA A 116 9.93 -0.63 -11.36
CA ALA A 116 9.87 -1.49 -12.53
C ALA A 116 8.67 -2.45 -12.50
N LEU A 117 8.37 -3.03 -11.34
CA LEU A 117 7.19 -3.89 -11.19
C LEU A 117 5.88 -3.10 -11.27
N LEU A 118 5.86 -1.86 -10.76
CA LEU A 118 4.70 -0.97 -10.84
C LEU A 118 4.41 -0.59 -12.30
N GLU A 119 5.42 -0.20 -13.06
CA GLU A 119 5.31 0.11 -14.48
C GLU A 119 4.77 -1.10 -15.25
N ARG A 120 5.36 -2.28 -15.06
CA ARG A 120 4.89 -3.52 -15.69
C ARG A 120 3.45 -3.87 -15.34
N ALA A 121 3.04 -3.67 -14.08
CA ALA A 121 1.66 -3.95 -13.65
C ALA A 121 0.68 -2.93 -14.25
N SER A 122 1.08 -1.66 -14.36
CA SER A 122 0.26 -0.60 -14.95
C SER A 122 0.02 -0.84 -16.44
N GLU A 123 1.07 -1.14 -17.20
CA GLU A 123 0.98 -1.50 -18.61
C GLU A 123 0.04 -2.70 -18.83
N ALA A 124 0.16 -3.74 -18.01
CA ALA A 124 -0.71 -4.91 -18.12
C ALA A 124 -2.19 -4.59 -17.88
N VAL A 125 -2.51 -3.64 -16.99
CA VAL A 125 -3.87 -3.16 -16.77
C VAL A 125 -4.37 -2.38 -17.98
N ASP A 126 -3.57 -1.47 -18.52
CA ASP A 126 -3.94 -0.64 -19.67
C ASP A 126 -4.16 -1.47 -20.93
N GLU A 127 -3.37 -2.53 -21.12
CA GLU A 127 -3.48 -3.47 -22.24
C GLU A 127 -4.59 -4.55 -22.05
N GLY A 128 -5.18 -4.65 -20.85
CA GLY A 128 -6.13 -5.72 -20.52
C GLY A 128 -5.49 -7.11 -20.54
N ALA A 129 -4.21 -7.22 -20.18
CA ALA A 129 -3.46 -8.46 -20.22
C ALA A 129 -4.02 -9.51 -19.26
N ALA A 130 -3.94 -10.79 -19.65
CA ALA A 130 -4.49 -11.90 -18.86
C ALA A 130 -3.86 -12.05 -17.46
N ASP A 131 -2.62 -11.60 -17.29
CA ASP A 131 -1.88 -11.63 -16.03
C ASP A 131 -1.99 -10.32 -15.20
N ALA A 132 -2.76 -9.34 -15.64
CA ALA A 132 -2.90 -8.04 -14.98
C ALA A 132 -3.30 -8.15 -13.50
N ASP A 133 -4.27 -8.98 -13.14
CA ASP A 133 -4.67 -9.16 -11.73
C ASP A 133 -3.54 -9.76 -10.87
N ALA A 134 -2.79 -10.72 -11.42
CA ALA A 134 -1.63 -11.28 -10.75
C ALA A 134 -0.55 -10.23 -10.51
N LEU A 135 -0.20 -9.44 -11.52
CA LEU A 135 0.79 -8.36 -11.44
C LEU A 135 0.37 -7.26 -10.46
N CYS A 136 -0.91 -6.86 -10.45
CA CYS A 136 -1.46 -5.92 -9.48
C CYS A 136 -1.30 -6.42 -8.04
N ASN A 137 -1.54 -7.71 -7.79
CA ASN A 137 -1.35 -8.31 -6.48
C ASN A 137 0.14 -8.43 -6.13
N MET A 138 1.00 -8.76 -7.10
CA MET A 138 2.46 -8.80 -6.91
C MET A 138 3.01 -7.45 -6.51
N VAL A 139 2.71 -6.39 -7.26
CA VAL A 139 3.25 -5.06 -6.96
C VAL A 139 2.72 -4.53 -5.64
N LYS A 140 1.45 -4.78 -5.31
CA LYS A 140 0.83 -4.34 -4.05
C LYS A 140 1.57 -4.89 -2.83
N TYR A 141 1.78 -6.21 -2.75
CA TYR A 141 2.45 -6.79 -1.59
C TYR A 141 3.95 -6.49 -1.59
N TYR A 142 4.62 -6.61 -2.74
CA TYR A 142 6.07 -6.39 -2.86
C TYR A 142 6.45 -4.96 -2.48
N ALA A 143 5.74 -3.95 -3.02
CA ALA A 143 5.94 -2.55 -2.65
C ALA A 143 5.75 -2.32 -1.14
N SER A 144 4.72 -2.93 -0.53
CA SER A 144 4.45 -2.78 0.90
C SER A 144 5.58 -3.32 1.76
N GLU A 145 6.12 -4.50 1.44
CA GLU A 145 7.20 -5.13 2.20
C GLU A 145 8.55 -4.43 1.97
N GLU A 146 8.87 -4.08 0.71
CA GLU A 146 10.17 -3.49 0.38
C GLU A 146 10.29 -2.03 0.83
N ILE A 147 9.23 -1.23 0.69
CA ILE A 147 9.26 0.15 1.13
C ILE A 147 9.25 0.26 2.67
N MET A 148 8.65 -0.69 3.38
CA MET A 148 8.79 -0.76 4.83
C MET A 148 10.27 -0.96 5.24
N LYS A 149 11.03 -1.80 4.51
CA LYS A 149 12.48 -1.96 4.75
C LYS A 149 13.24 -0.68 4.45
N VAL A 150 12.89 0.02 3.37
CA VAL A 150 13.48 1.33 3.03
C VAL A 150 13.23 2.35 4.15
N ALA A 151 12.00 2.44 4.64
CA ALA A 151 11.64 3.36 5.72
C ALA A 151 12.33 3.02 7.05
N THR A 152 12.52 1.71 7.33
CA THR A 152 13.30 1.25 8.47
C THR A 152 14.75 1.69 8.36
N HIS A 153 15.40 1.47 7.21
CA HIS A 153 16.77 1.93 6.98
C HIS A 153 16.90 3.45 7.08
N ALA A 154 15.91 4.21 6.58
CA ALA A 154 15.90 5.67 6.72
C ALA A 154 15.91 6.09 8.20
N ALA A 155 15.03 5.52 9.02
CA ALA A 155 14.98 5.81 10.45
C ALA A 155 16.29 5.43 11.17
N GLU A 156 16.84 4.25 10.87
CA GLU A 156 18.11 3.77 11.46
C GLU A 156 19.30 4.67 11.08
N LEU A 157 19.41 5.11 9.81
CA LEU A 157 20.49 5.95 9.34
C LEU A 157 20.45 7.37 9.93
N HIS A 158 19.28 7.84 10.38
CA HIS A 158 19.15 9.09 11.17
C HIS A 158 19.47 8.89 12.65
N GLY A 159 19.60 7.64 13.14
CA GLY A 159 19.84 7.35 14.55
C GLY A 159 18.73 7.91 15.45
N GLY A 160 19.09 8.54 16.57
CA GLY A 160 18.10 9.17 17.46
C GLY A 160 17.23 10.23 16.78
N ASN A 161 17.77 10.95 15.81
CA ASN A 161 17.03 11.95 15.02
C ASN A 161 15.92 11.33 14.17
N GLY A 162 16.04 10.05 13.79
CA GLY A 162 15.01 9.32 13.05
C GLY A 162 13.71 9.10 13.82
N MET A 163 13.73 9.29 15.15
CA MET A 163 12.56 9.18 16.02
C MET A 163 11.95 10.54 16.36
N MET A 164 12.60 11.65 15.99
CA MET A 164 12.15 13.00 16.32
C MET A 164 11.28 13.58 15.22
N LEU A 165 10.19 14.26 15.62
CA LEU A 165 9.23 14.87 14.69
C LEU A 165 9.87 15.91 13.76
N ASP A 166 10.89 16.61 14.25
CA ASP A 166 11.59 17.69 13.53
C ASP A 166 12.25 17.23 12.22
N PHE A 167 12.61 15.95 12.11
CA PHE A 167 13.27 15.40 10.93
C PHE A 167 12.29 14.77 9.91
N GLY A 168 11.03 14.53 10.30
CA GLY A 168 9.98 14.00 9.45
C GLY A 168 10.14 12.56 8.98
N VAL A 169 11.25 11.89 9.27
CA VAL A 169 11.52 10.50 8.90
C VAL A 169 10.59 9.54 9.63
N GLU A 170 10.29 9.82 10.90
CA GLU A 170 9.36 9.04 11.70
C GLU A 170 7.95 8.96 11.07
N LYS A 171 7.53 10.07 10.42
CA LYS A 171 6.27 10.10 9.68
C LYS A 171 6.28 9.13 8.50
N LEU A 172 7.35 9.12 7.71
CA LEU A 172 7.51 8.22 6.57
C LEU A 172 7.51 6.75 7.02
N PHE A 173 8.16 6.46 8.15
CA PHE A 173 8.15 5.13 8.75
C PHE A 173 6.73 4.70 9.18
N ARG A 174 5.98 5.59 9.86
CA ARG A 174 4.60 5.30 10.27
C ARG A 174 3.67 5.14 9.06
N ASP A 175 3.83 5.95 8.03
CA ASP A 175 3.06 5.84 6.80
C ASP A 175 3.34 4.50 6.08
N ALA A 176 4.62 4.10 5.97
CA ALA A 176 5.02 2.83 5.40
C ALA A 176 4.42 1.63 6.15
N ALA A 177 4.32 1.71 7.48
CA ALA A 177 3.78 0.62 8.31
C ALA A 177 2.29 0.33 8.08
N ILE A 178 1.52 1.26 7.52
CA ILE A 178 0.09 1.07 7.22
C ILE A 178 -0.12 0.24 5.95
N PHE A 179 0.74 0.39 4.95
CA PHE A 179 0.51 -0.17 3.61
C PHE A 179 0.36 -1.69 3.54
N PRO A 180 1.04 -2.52 4.34
CA PRO A 180 0.81 -3.98 4.33
C PRO A 180 -0.62 -4.38 4.68
N HIS A 181 -1.37 -3.49 5.34
CA HIS A 181 -2.72 -3.75 5.87
C HIS A 181 -3.83 -3.07 5.05
N MET A 182 -3.49 -2.14 4.15
CA MET A 182 -4.47 -1.44 3.29
C MET A 182 -4.92 -2.31 2.12
N ASP A 183 -6.17 -2.12 1.67
CA ASP A 183 -6.77 -2.79 0.50
C ASP A 183 -6.60 -4.32 0.49
N GLY A 184 -6.74 -4.92 1.66
CA GLY A 184 -6.45 -6.31 1.94
C GLY A 184 -4.99 -6.53 2.38
N THR A 185 -4.77 -7.56 3.18
CA THR A 185 -3.43 -7.90 3.69
C THR A 185 -2.51 -8.40 2.58
N VAL A 186 -1.20 -8.38 2.85
CA VAL A 186 -0.20 -8.94 1.93
C VAL A 186 -0.46 -10.43 1.65
N ASP A 187 -0.94 -11.19 2.63
CA ASP A 187 -1.23 -12.62 2.46
C ASP A 187 -2.40 -12.86 1.51
N ILE A 188 -3.45 -12.03 1.57
CA ILE A 188 -4.55 -12.09 0.60
C ILE A 188 -4.04 -11.83 -0.82
N SER A 189 -3.10 -10.91 -1.01
CA SER A 189 -2.47 -10.68 -2.31
C SER A 189 -1.68 -11.92 -2.78
N LYS A 190 -0.89 -12.53 -1.88
CA LYS A 190 -0.13 -13.76 -2.16
C LYS A 190 -1.06 -14.92 -2.54
N PHE A 191 -2.19 -15.12 -1.85
CA PHE A 191 -3.20 -16.12 -2.23
C PHE A 191 -3.80 -15.88 -3.63
N LYS A 192 -4.09 -14.62 -3.97
CA LYS A 192 -4.59 -14.27 -5.31
C LYS A 192 -3.57 -14.55 -6.41
N ILE A 193 -2.29 -14.31 -6.15
CA ILE A 193 -1.21 -14.63 -7.09
C ILE A 193 -1.15 -16.14 -7.33
N VAL A 194 -1.14 -16.95 -6.26
CA VAL A 194 -1.11 -18.41 -6.38
C VAL A 194 -2.33 -18.93 -7.13
N LYS A 195 -3.51 -18.38 -6.87
CA LYS A 195 -4.73 -18.74 -7.62
C LYS A 195 -4.63 -18.39 -9.10
N ALA A 196 -4.02 -17.27 -9.45
CA ALA A 196 -3.82 -16.87 -10.85
C ALA A 196 -2.80 -17.77 -11.57
N LEU A 197 -1.72 -18.16 -10.89
CA LEU A 197 -0.67 -19.01 -11.46
C LEU A 197 -1.10 -20.49 -11.58
N TYR A 198 -1.94 -20.94 -10.67
CA TYR A 198 -2.34 -22.35 -10.55
C TYR A 198 -3.87 -22.51 -10.42
N PRO A 199 -4.65 -22.08 -11.43
CA PRO A 199 -6.12 -22.01 -11.31
C PRO A 199 -6.78 -23.37 -11.07
N ALA A 200 -6.20 -24.46 -11.57
CA ALA A 200 -6.74 -25.81 -11.41
C ALA A 200 -6.58 -26.39 -9.99
N THR A 201 -5.60 -25.92 -9.21
CA THR A 201 -5.22 -26.53 -7.93
C THR A 201 -5.38 -25.59 -6.73
N ALA A 202 -5.33 -24.28 -6.92
CA ALA A 202 -5.32 -23.29 -5.85
C ALA A 202 -6.71 -22.84 -5.37
N GLY A 203 -7.80 -23.32 -5.98
CA GLY A 203 -9.16 -22.94 -5.61
C GLY A 203 -9.56 -23.27 -4.16
N LYS A 204 -8.85 -24.22 -3.53
CA LYS A 204 -9.16 -24.73 -2.18
C LYS A 204 -8.48 -23.96 -1.04
N TYR A 205 -7.49 -23.08 -1.31
CA TYR A 205 -6.76 -22.38 -0.24
C TYR A 205 -7.56 -21.27 0.45
N ALA A 206 -8.67 -20.84 -0.10
CA ALA A 206 -9.46 -19.71 0.44
C ALA A 206 -10.61 -20.12 1.36
N GLY A 207 -10.73 -21.40 1.75
CA GLY A 207 -11.77 -21.86 2.70
C GLY A 207 -13.20 -21.69 2.20
N ARG A 208 -13.41 -21.53 0.89
CA ARG A 208 -14.73 -21.56 0.24
C ARG A 208 -14.79 -22.81 -0.60
N GLU A 209 -15.50 -23.80 -0.11
CA GLU A 209 -16.06 -24.85 -0.95
C GLU A 209 -17.14 -24.18 -1.81
N ASP A 210 -16.95 -24.19 -3.11
CA ASP A 210 -18.00 -23.86 -4.07
C ASP A 210 -18.91 -25.09 -4.24
#